data_1f0ed1e54c4758acb8691fdffbf9996b
#
_entry.id   1f0ed1e54c4758acb8691fdffbf9996b
#
_cell.length_a   1.000
_cell.length_b   1.000
_cell.length_c   1.000
_cell.angle_alpha   90.00
_cell.angle_beta   90.00
_cell.angle_gamma   90.00
#
_symmetry.space_group_name_H-M   'P 1'
#
loop_
_entity.id
_entity.type
_entity.pdbx_description
1 polymer ?
#
loop_
_entity_poly.entity_id
_entity_poly.type
_entity_poly.pdbx_seq_one_letter_code
_entity_poly.pdbx_strand_id
1 'polypeptide(L)'
;MAYSELIKNFENIRDYISQFYVYGFKRRKDYDKKSSRSYDNERRRIESWLGEYMCFANESDGKSTFLSLDSRTVLHNPLYKAFKAKSFTDKDIMLHFYIFDILKNKSLSSSEIADEIANEYFSMFESVKECDESTIRKKLNEYEKLGLIKSEKQGRKRIYSLNECDVDLDKWRDALSFFTEVNPIGVIGSYLLDKFDNEENPFRFKHHYIFNALESEVLYDLLDIMNGNCNAEIKLFSNNMQKIKTYKVLPLKIYVSTYYGRRYVLAWNYIFKCFAFYRLDRIKEVCKSNECTNKNEMMMRADTAVQKLWGVSFGKENYTEKLEMTVRIAKDEEYILKRLEREKRNGTIQKLANGDYKFMTEVYDASEMVPWIKTFTGRIVEIKCSNERVEKQIKEDFEMMKRIYEVR
;
A
#
# COMPACT_ATOMS: atom_id res chain seq x y z
N MET A 1 6.59 32.16 1.74
CA MET A 1 7.31 30.95 2.23
C MET A 1 7.39 29.98 1.06
N ALA A 2 8.59 29.60 0.69
CA ALA A 2 8.80 28.79 -0.50
C ALA A 2 8.15 27.40 -0.36
N TYR A 3 7.32 27.06 -1.31
CA TYR A 3 6.69 25.73 -1.48
C TYR A 3 7.72 24.59 -1.65
N SER A 4 9.00 24.91 -1.67
CA SER A 4 10.11 23.96 -1.86
C SER A 4 10.28 22.91 -0.75
N GLU A 5 9.65 23.09 0.41
CA GLU A 5 9.78 22.16 1.53
C GLU A 5 8.72 21.04 1.55
N LEU A 6 7.67 21.15 0.74
CA LEU A 6 6.52 20.26 0.75
C LEU A 6 6.89 18.79 0.53
N ILE A 7 8.01 18.52 -0.14
CA ILE A 7 8.29 17.19 -0.68
C ILE A 7 9.64 16.63 -0.26
N LYS A 8 10.48 17.42 0.41
CA LYS A 8 11.78 16.93 0.93
C LYS A 8 11.65 15.80 1.96
N ASN A 9 10.48 15.57 2.53
CA ASN A 9 10.24 14.55 3.55
C ASN A 9 8.91 13.84 3.30
N PHE A 10 8.78 13.16 2.14
CA PHE A 10 7.60 12.37 1.81
C PHE A 10 7.31 11.31 2.89
N GLU A 11 8.33 10.74 3.52
CA GLU A 11 8.18 9.82 4.66
C GLU A 11 7.41 10.45 5.82
N ASN A 12 7.67 11.72 6.15
CA ASN A 12 6.93 12.41 7.21
C ASN A 12 5.46 12.62 6.80
N ILE A 13 5.21 12.98 5.54
CA ILE A 13 3.86 13.14 4.99
C ILE A 13 3.14 11.79 5.02
N ARG A 14 3.79 10.71 4.58
CA ARG A 14 3.27 9.36 4.61
C ARG A 14 2.91 8.93 6.03
N ASP A 15 3.80 9.15 6.99
CA ASP A 15 3.56 8.88 8.40
C ASP A 15 2.35 9.63 8.94
N TYR A 16 2.25 10.91 8.62
CA TYR A 16 1.16 11.76 9.06
C TYR A 16 -0.18 11.33 8.45
N ILE A 17 -0.23 11.08 7.14
CA ILE A 17 -1.44 10.58 6.48
C ILE A 17 -1.84 9.21 7.03
N SER A 18 -0.87 8.31 7.30
CA SER A 18 -1.18 7.00 7.87
C SER A 18 -1.83 7.11 9.26
N GLN A 19 -1.51 8.14 10.03
CA GLN A 19 -2.14 8.36 11.33
C GLN A 19 -3.64 8.66 11.20
N PHE A 20 -4.07 9.45 10.21
CA PHE A 20 -5.49 9.75 10.04
C PHE A 20 -6.24 8.64 9.32
N TYR A 21 -5.65 8.11 8.25
CA TYR A 21 -6.36 7.24 7.33
C TYR A 21 -6.39 5.78 7.80
N VAL A 22 -5.27 5.30 8.35
CA VAL A 22 -5.15 3.91 8.83
C VAL A 22 -5.66 3.77 10.26
N TYR A 23 -5.38 4.76 11.11
CA TYR A 23 -5.65 4.69 12.55
C TYR A 23 -6.82 5.57 13.01
N GLY A 24 -7.47 6.27 12.08
CA GLY A 24 -8.63 7.12 12.35
C GLY A 24 -8.27 8.56 12.68
N PHE A 25 -9.23 9.24 13.29
CA PHE A 25 -9.14 10.68 13.61
C PHE A 25 -7.98 10.98 14.55
N LYS A 26 -7.25 12.06 14.25
CA LYS A 26 -6.13 12.51 15.07
C LYS A 26 -6.28 13.96 15.47
N ARG A 27 -6.01 14.21 16.73
CA ARG A 27 -5.93 15.54 17.33
C ARG A 27 -4.46 15.92 17.53
N ARG A 28 -4.22 17.20 17.72
CA ARG A 28 -2.87 17.72 17.98
C ARG A 28 -2.19 17.03 19.18
N LYS A 29 -2.96 16.69 20.22
CA LYS A 29 -2.48 16.00 21.43
C LYS A 29 -2.15 14.53 21.21
N ASP A 30 -2.72 13.90 20.17
CA ASP A 30 -2.50 12.49 19.88
C ASP A 30 -1.25 12.26 19.00
N TYR A 31 -0.50 13.33 18.69
CA TYR A 31 0.69 13.29 17.86
C TYR A 31 1.96 13.18 18.71
N ASP A 32 2.27 11.96 19.14
CA ASP A 32 3.33 11.67 20.10
C ASP A 32 4.75 11.68 19.54
N LYS A 33 4.90 11.66 18.21
CA LYS A 33 6.21 11.46 17.57
C LYS A 33 7.10 12.71 17.54
N LYS A 34 6.51 13.90 17.56
CA LYS A 34 7.22 15.18 17.43
C LYS A 34 6.44 16.29 18.15
N SER A 35 7.03 17.48 18.23
CA SER A 35 6.41 18.64 18.84
C SER A 35 5.06 19.03 18.18
N SER A 36 4.19 19.70 18.93
CA SER A 36 2.94 20.26 18.41
C SER A 36 3.13 21.18 17.21
N ARG A 37 4.28 21.86 17.13
CA ARG A 37 4.65 22.70 15.96
C ARG A 37 4.90 21.83 14.72
N SER A 38 5.48 20.64 14.89
CA SER A 38 5.68 19.69 13.78
C SER A 38 4.34 19.18 13.27
N TYR A 39 3.39 18.86 14.15
CA TYR A 39 2.02 18.50 13.77
C TYR A 39 1.39 19.59 12.89
N ASP A 40 1.41 20.84 13.34
CA ASP A 40 0.81 21.96 12.61
C ASP A 40 1.46 22.18 11.24
N ASN A 41 2.77 22.00 11.14
CA ASN A 41 3.51 22.13 9.88
C ASN A 41 3.15 21.01 8.89
N GLU A 42 3.14 19.76 9.34
CA GLU A 42 2.79 18.61 8.47
C GLU A 42 1.32 18.70 8.05
N ARG A 43 0.41 19.08 8.95
CA ARG A 43 -0.99 19.31 8.62
C ARG A 43 -1.15 20.35 7.52
N ARG A 44 -0.51 21.53 7.65
CA ARG A 44 -0.57 22.57 6.62
C ARG A 44 -0.01 22.14 5.27
N ARG A 45 1.05 21.35 5.27
CA ARG A 45 1.64 20.79 4.06
C ARG A 45 0.64 19.88 3.34
N ILE A 46 0.01 18.98 4.07
CA ILE A 46 -0.99 18.07 3.50
C ILE A 46 -2.23 18.85 3.04
N GLU A 47 -2.68 19.81 3.83
CA GLU A 47 -3.83 20.65 3.52
C GLU A 47 -3.63 21.44 2.20
N SER A 48 -2.39 21.79 1.84
CA SER A 48 -2.10 22.52 0.61
C SER A 48 -2.40 21.74 -0.68
N TRP A 49 -2.42 20.41 -0.65
CA TRP A 49 -2.69 19.58 -1.82
C TRP A 49 -3.80 18.54 -1.63
N LEU A 50 -4.20 18.25 -0.39
CA LEU A 50 -5.36 17.42 -0.04
C LEU A 50 -6.48 18.20 0.67
N GLY A 51 -6.42 19.54 0.68
CA GLY A 51 -7.37 20.38 1.44
C GLY A 51 -8.82 20.11 1.12
N GLU A 52 -9.13 19.80 -0.14
CA GLU A 52 -10.48 19.45 -0.59
C GLU A 52 -11.02 18.17 0.09
N TYR A 53 -10.13 17.29 0.56
CA TYR A 53 -10.47 16.02 1.17
C TYR A 53 -10.27 16.01 2.69
N MET A 54 -9.71 17.07 3.25
CA MET A 54 -9.49 17.20 4.68
C MET A 54 -10.73 17.78 5.37
N CYS A 55 -11.26 17.01 6.30
CA CYS A 55 -12.39 17.39 7.13
C CYS A 55 -11.96 17.55 8.59
N PHE A 56 -12.76 18.31 9.32
CA PHE A 56 -12.52 18.62 10.71
C PHE A 56 -13.78 18.40 11.53
N ALA A 57 -13.66 17.71 12.66
CA ALA A 57 -14.69 17.60 13.67
C ALA A 57 -14.25 18.38 14.91
N ASN A 58 -15.14 19.22 15.44
CA ASN A 58 -14.91 19.90 16.70
C ASN A 58 -15.45 19.01 17.82
N GLU A 59 -14.57 18.57 18.69
CA GLU A 59 -14.88 17.78 19.87
C GLU A 59 -14.63 18.60 21.14
N SER A 60 -15.15 18.16 22.28
CA SER A 60 -14.94 18.84 23.57
C SER A 60 -13.46 19.06 23.90
N ASP A 61 -12.60 18.19 23.40
CA ASP A 61 -11.17 18.13 23.65
C ASP A 61 -10.30 18.76 22.55
N GLY A 62 -10.91 19.41 21.55
CA GLY A 62 -10.22 20.09 20.47
C GLY A 62 -10.62 19.63 19.07
N LYS A 63 -9.93 20.17 18.08
CA LYS A 63 -10.19 19.91 16.66
C LYS A 63 -9.56 18.59 16.23
N SER A 64 -10.37 17.66 15.79
CA SER A 64 -9.99 16.37 15.20
C SER A 64 -9.93 16.49 13.67
N THR A 65 -8.91 15.93 13.03
CA THR A 65 -8.70 16.00 11.59
C THR A 65 -8.83 14.60 10.97
N PHE A 66 -9.48 14.49 9.82
CA PHE A 66 -9.62 13.26 9.08
C PHE A 66 -9.69 13.50 7.57
N LEU A 67 -9.46 12.47 6.77
CA LEU A 67 -9.62 12.50 5.32
C LEU A 67 -10.96 11.87 4.94
N SER A 68 -11.76 12.61 4.17
CA SER A 68 -13.01 12.13 3.61
C SER A 68 -12.93 12.23 2.08
N LEU A 69 -13.01 11.09 1.42
CA LEU A 69 -12.99 10.98 -0.04
C LEU A 69 -14.32 10.42 -0.52
N ASP A 70 -14.98 11.19 -1.35
CA ASP A 70 -16.13 10.69 -2.11
C ASP A 70 -15.66 10.11 -3.43
N SER A 71 -15.57 8.78 -3.51
CA SER A 71 -15.14 8.09 -4.73
C SER A 71 -16.06 8.31 -5.94
N ARG A 72 -17.25 8.91 -5.76
CA ARG A 72 -18.12 9.29 -6.86
C ARG A 72 -17.65 10.52 -7.61
N THR A 73 -16.88 11.39 -6.93
CA THR A 73 -16.39 12.66 -7.46
C THR A 73 -14.90 12.63 -7.78
N VAL A 74 -14.15 11.74 -7.13
CA VAL A 74 -12.69 11.62 -7.32
C VAL A 74 -12.43 10.64 -8.47
N LEU A 75 -11.82 11.14 -9.56
CA LEU A 75 -11.46 10.34 -10.73
C LEU A 75 -10.17 9.55 -10.53
N HIS A 76 -9.19 10.14 -9.86
CA HIS A 76 -7.87 9.57 -9.62
C HIS A 76 -7.48 9.68 -8.16
N ASN A 77 -6.62 8.74 -7.69
CA ASN A 77 -6.11 8.77 -6.33
C ASN A 77 -5.33 10.08 -6.07
N PRO A 78 -5.82 10.97 -5.20
CA PRO A 78 -5.21 12.28 -4.98
C PRO A 78 -3.81 12.20 -4.35
N LEU A 79 -3.45 11.08 -3.72
CA LEU A 79 -2.13 10.88 -3.13
C LEU A 79 -1.03 10.76 -4.19
N TYR A 80 -1.35 10.39 -5.43
CA TYR A 80 -0.37 10.35 -6.51
C TYR A 80 0.25 11.72 -6.82
N LYS A 81 -0.46 12.81 -6.54
CA LYS A 81 0.09 14.17 -6.67
C LYS A 81 1.36 14.37 -5.83
N ALA A 82 1.45 13.75 -4.66
CA ALA A 82 2.61 13.85 -3.79
C ALA A 82 3.87 13.23 -4.41
N PHE A 83 3.74 12.14 -5.14
CA PHE A 83 4.85 11.49 -5.84
C PHE A 83 5.28 12.27 -7.07
N LYS A 84 4.34 12.92 -7.77
CA LYS A 84 4.61 13.72 -8.97
C LYS A 84 5.27 15.05 -8.63
N ALA A 85 4.93 15.59 -7.48
CA ALA A 85 5.41 16.90 -7.05
C ALA A 85 6.80 16.77 -6.40
N LYS A 86 7.86 16.65 -7.20
CA LYS A 86 9.24 16.79 -6.74
C LYS A 86 9.58 18.26 -6.62
N SER A 87 10.08 18.72 -5.47
CA SER A 87 10.56 20.09 -5.37
C SER A 87 11.94 20.20 -6.02
N PHE A 88 12.02 21.00 -7.04
CA PHE A 88 13.27 21.37 -7.67
C PHE A 88 13.69 22.77 -7.18
N THR A 89 14.97 22.94 -6.89
CA THR A 89 15.55 24.27 -6.79
C THR A 89 15.71 24.83 -8.20
N ASP A 90 15.81 26.17 -8.35
CA ASP A 90 16.08 26.79 -9.64
C ASP A 90 17.31 26.15 -10.32
N LYS A 91 18.32 25.80 -9.52
CA LYS A 91 19.52 25.10 -9.99
C LYS A 91 19.23 23.68 -10.49
N ASP A 92 18.34 22.95 -9.84
CA ASP A 92 17.94 21.60 -10.29
C ASP A 92 17.19 21.66 -11.62
N ILE A 93 16.30 22.64 -11.79
CA ILE A 93 15.54 22.85 -13.02
C ILE A 93 16.50 23.18 -14.17
N MET A 94 17.38 24.14 -13.95
CA MET A 94 18.38 24.57 -14.91
C MET A 94 19.28 23.39 -15.37
N LEU A 95 19.87 22.66 -14.42
CA LEU A 95 20.72 21.52 -14.72
C LEU A 95 19.98 20.40 -15.45
N HIS A 96 18.70 20.19 -15.13
CA HIS A 96 17.88 19.22 -15.84
C HIS A 96 17.82 19.53 -17.33
N PHE A 97 17.41 20.76 -17.67
CA PHE A 97 17.28 21.14 -19.08
C PHE A 97 18.63 21.13 -19.80
N TYR A 98 19.69 21.67 -19.22
CA TYR A 98 21.00 21.73 -19.86
C TYR A 98 21.59 20.34 -20.10
N ILE A 99 21.56 19.45 -19.11
CA ILE A 99 22.10 18.10 -19.25
C ILE A 99 21.35 17.32 -20.34
N PHE A 100 20.02 17.41 -20.38
CA PHE A 100 19.24 16.70 -21.38
C PHE A 100 19.42 17.27 -22.79
N ASP A 101 19.53 18.58 -22.92
CA ASP A 101 19.78 19.22 -24.20
C ASP A 101 21.16 18.86 -24.75
N ILE A 102 22.20 18.92 -23.93
CA ILE A 102 23.57 18.51 -24.28
C ILE A 102 23.61 17.04 -24.69
N LEU A 103 23.01 16.15 -23.93
CA LEU A 103 23.04 14.71 -24.16
C LEU A 103 22.11 14.24 -25.28
N LYS A 104 21.27 15.12 -25.84
CA LYS A 104 20.33 14.78 -26.92
C LYS A 104 21.04 14.18 -28.15
N ASN A 105 22.21 14.71 -28.48
CA ASN A 105 22.97 14.33 -29.68
C ASN A 105 24.43 13.94 -29.39
N LYS A 106 24.82 13.92 -28.11
CA LYS A 106 26.22 13.71 -27.69
C LYS A 106 26.30 12.72 -26.55
N SER A 107 27.44 12.07 -26.46
CA SER A 107 27.80 11.23 -25.31
C SER A 107 29.07 11.79 -24.69
N LEU A 108 28.99 12.28 -23.46
CA LEU A 108 30.05 13.08 -22.84
C LEU A 108 30.35 12.66 -21.41
N SER A 109 31.55 12.96 -20.93
CA SER A 109 31.93 12.80 -19.52
C SER A 109 31.40 13.95 -18.65
N SER A 110 31.42 13.76 -17.34
CA SER A 110 30.96 14.81 -16.39
C SER A 110 31.72 16.12 -16.51
N SER A 111 33.02 16.07 -16.80
CA SER A 111 33.84 17.26 -17.04
C SER A 111 33.46 17.97 -18.34
N GLU A 112 33.30 17.23 -19.43
CA GLU A 112 32.90 17.78 -20.72
C GLU A 112 31.49 18.42 -20.67
N ILE A 113 30.55 17.80 -19.95
CA ILE A 113 29.22 18.39 -19.69
C ILE A 113 29.35 19.68 -18.87
N ALA A 114 30.24 19.70 -17.86
CA ALA A 114 30.47 20.91 -17.07
C ALA A 114 31.03 22.05 -17.90
N ASP A 115 31.98 21.75 -18.78
CA ASP A 115 32.61 22.71 -19.70
C ASP A 115 31.58 23.27 -20.71
N GLU A 116 30.71 22.39 -21.28
CA GLU A 116 29.64 22.86 -22.18
C GLU A 116 28.61 23.74 -21.44
N ILE A 117 28.20 23.37 -20.22
CA ILE A 117 27.30 24.20 -19.44
C ILE A 117 27.92 25.60 -19.16
N ALA A 118 29.21 25.63 -18.80
CA ALA A 118 29.89 26.88 -18.53
C ALA A 118 30.04 27.76 -19.77
N ASN A 119 30.40 27.16 -20.89
CA ASN A 119 30.74 27.92 -22.13
C ASN A 119 29.51 28.29 -22.95
N GLU A 120 28.53 27.43 -23.08
CA GLU A 120 27.36 27.66 -23.93
C GLU A 120 26.18 28.28 -23.19
N TYR A 121 25.85 27.79 -21.98
CA TYR A 121 24.64 28.21 -21.30
C TYR A 121 24.87 29.37 -20.32
N PHE A 122 25.95 29.33 -19.53
CA PHE A 122 26.23 30.44 -18.59
C PHE A 122 26.66 31.72 -19.25
N SER A 123 27.29 31.64 -20.40
CA SER A 123 27.67 32.81 -21.17
C SER A 123 26.47 33.65 -21.69
N MET A 124 25.29 33.03 -21.76
CA MET A 124 24.05 33.65 -22.23
C MET A 124 23.27 34.42 -21.14
N PHE A 125 23.62 34.23 -19.86
CA PHE A 125 22.86 34.80 -18.74
C PHE A 125 23.75 35.57 -17.77
N GLU A 126 23.43 36.86 -17.52
CA GLU A 126 24.22 37.76 -16.66
C GLU A 126 24.26 37.41 -15.17
N SER A 127 23.46 36.46 -14.67
CA SER A 127 23.25 36.19 -13.23
C SER A 127 23.32 34.74 -12.79
N VAL A 128 24.15 33.92 -13.42
CA VAL A 128 24.15 32.49 -13.11
C VAL A 128 25.18 32.15 -12.03
N LYS A 129 24.73 31.44 -11.00
CA LYS A 129 25.59 30.85 -9.98
C LYS A 129 26.41 29.73 -10.61
N GLU A 130 27.73 29.81 -10.53
CA GLU A 130 28.65 28.75 -10.94
C GLU A 130 28.21 27.36 -10.45
N CYS A 131 28.31 26.40 -11.32
CA CYS A 131 27.97 25.00 -11.00
C CYS A 131 29.24 24.16 -11.06
N ASP A 132 29.70 23.66 -9.94
CA ASP A 132 30.87 22.81 -9.89
C ASP A 132 30.61 21.42 -10.50
N GLU A 133 31.64 20.78 -11.03
CA GLU A 133 31.56 19.43 -11.61
C GLU A 133 31.00 18.42 -10.62
N SER A 134 31.25 18.58 -9.33
CA SER A 134 30.77 17.64 -8.31
C SER A 134 29.25 17.63 -8.21
N THR A 135 28.62 18.79 -8.42
CA THR A 135 27.15 18.93 -8.43
C THR A 135 26.57 18.28 -9.68
N ILE A 136 27.18 18.51 -10.84
CA ILE A 136 26.78 17.88 -12.11
C ILE A 136 26.92 16.37 -12.02
N ARG A 137 28.02 15.84 -11.50
CA ARG A 137 28.22 14.41 -11.32
C ARG A 137 27.21 13.78 -10.35
N LYS A 138 26.83 14.45 -9.27
CA LYS A 138 25.76 13.98 -8.38
C LYS A 138 24.43 13.89 -9.13
N LYS A 139 24.14 14.87 -9.98
CA LYS A 139 22.91 14.89 -10.77
C LYS A 139 22.88 13.81 -11.84
N LEU A 140 24.00 13.61 -12.54
CA LEU A 140 24.15 12.51 -13.50
C LEU A 140 23.95 11.13 -12.83
N ASN A 141 24.55 10.92 -11.66
CA ASN A 141 24.32 9.67 -10.90
C ASN A 141 22.86 9.50 -10.45
N GLU A 142 22.16 10.60 -10.13
CA GLU A 142 20.72 10.58 -9.85
C GLU A 142 19.94 10.15 -11.10
N TYR A 143 20.21 10.73 -12.26
CA TYR A 143 19.52 10.42 -13.50
C TYR A 143 19.81 9.01 -14.02
N GLU A 144 21.01 8.51 -13.79
CA GLU A 144 21.37 7.12 -14.12
C GLU A 144 20.56 6.14 -13.23
N LYS A 145 20.46 6.40 -11.92
CA LYS A 145 19.62 5.61 -11.01
C LYS A 145 18.14 5.65 -11.39
N LEU A 146 17.68 6.76 -11.96
CA LEU A 146 16.32 6.91 -12.47
C LEU A 146 16.12 6.28 -13.86
N GLY A 147 17.17 5.75 -14.48
CA GLY A 147 17.12 5.17 -15.82
C GLY A 147 16.91 6.20 -16.95
N LEU A 148 17.10 7.48 -16.67
CA LEU A 148 16.95 8.57 -17.65
C LEU A 148 18.16 8.68 -18.57
N ILE A 149 19.33 8.37 -18.05
CA ILE A 149 20.60 8.31 -18.79
C ILE A 149 21.29 6.97 -18.51
N LYS A 150 22.17 6.57 -19.40
CA LYS A 150 23.06 5.43 -19.22
C LYS A 150 24.51 5.91 -19.21
N SER A 151 25.39 5.14 -18.60
CA SER A 151 26.81 5.44 -18.62
C SER A 151 27.65 4.22 -19.01
N GLU A 152 28.70 4.48 -19.77
CA GLU A 152 29.67 3.48 -20.17
C GLU A 152 31.08 3.93 -19.75
N LYS A 153 31.92 2.97 -19.33
CA LYS A 153 33.29 3.25 -18.96
C LYS A 153 34.19 3.18 -20.20
N GLN A 154 34.75 4.30 -20.59
CA GLN A 154 35.75 4.38 -21.67
C GLN A 154 37.13 4.74 -21.10
N GLY A 155 37.98 3.74 -20.93
CA GLY A 155 39.26 3.92 -20.25
C GLY A 155 39.10 4.38 -18.78
N ARG A 156 39.61 5.58 -18.48
CA ARG A 156 39.48 6.19 -17.15
C ARG A 156 38.27 7.11 -17.00
N LYS A 157 37.58 7.44 -18.09
CA LYS A 157 36.43 8.33 -18.10
C LYS A 157 35.12 7.52 -18.09
N ARG A 158 34.10 8.08 -17.50
CA ARG A 158 32.71 7.60 -17.55
C ARG A 158 31.94 8.53 -18.50
N ILE A 159 31.39 7.95 -19.55
CA ILE A 159 30.67 8.68 -20.60
C ILE A 159 29.17 8.45 -20.38
N TYR A 160 28.41 9.51 -20.41
CA TYR A 160 26.95 9.52 -20.22
C TYR A 160 26.25 9.79 -21.55
N SER A 161 25.12 9.12 -21.77
CA SER A 161 24.24 9.31 -22.92
C SER A 161 22.78 9.16 -22.48
N LEU A 162 21.85 9.69 -23.27
CA LEU A 162 20.42 9.47 -23.00
C LEU A 162 20.06 8.00 -23.09
N ASN A 163 19.14 7.56 -22.25
CA ASN A 163 18.56 6.24 -22.34
C ASN A 163 17.27 6.35 -23.17
N GLU A 164 17.32 5.83 -24.39
CA GLU A 164 16.15 5.78 -25.26
C GLU A 164 15.26 4.61 -24.81
N CYS A 165 14.04 4.92 -24.42
CA CYS A 165 13.03 3.92 -24.07
C CYS A 165 11.98 3.91 -25.18
N ASP A 166 12.03 2.91 -26.04
CA ASP A 166 11.15 2.77 -27.23
C ASP A 166 9.90 1.95 -26.88
N VAL A 167 9.17 2.35 -25.85
CA VAL A 167 7.88 1.74 -25.48
C VAL A 167 6.75 2.59 -26.03
N ASP A 168 5.96 2.03 -26.95
CA ASP A 168 4.72 2.62 -27.43
C ASP A 168 3.66 2.58 -26.31
N LEU A 169 3.59 3.66 -25.53
CA LEU A 169 2.68 3.78 -24.39
C LEU A 169 1.21 3.92 -24.80
N ASP A 170 0.91 4.38 -26.03
CA ASP A 170 -0.46 4.57 -26.48
C ASP A 170 -1.26 3.27 -26.51
N LYS A 171 -0.62 2.18 -26.88
CA LYS A 171 -1.24 0.84 -26.87
C LYS A 171 -1.58 0.32 -25.46
N TRP A 172 -1.01 0.93 -24.44
CA TRP A 172 -1.19 0.53 -23.03
C TRP A 172 -2.10 1.47 -22.25
N ARG A 173 -2.63 2.52 -22.89
CA ARG A 173 -3.39 3.58 -22.21
C ARG A 173 -4.52 3.04 -21.32
N ASP A 174 -5.40 2.18 -21.85
CA ASP A 174 -6.53 1.65 -21.10
C ASP A 174 -6.08 0.74 -19.95
N ALA A 175 -5.07 -0.10 -20.20
CA ALA A 175 -4.49 -0.93 -19.15
C ALA A 175 -3.85 -0.07 -18.05
N LEU A 176 -3.11 0.98 -18.40
CA LEU A 176 -2.54 1.92 -17.45
C LEU A 176 -3.63 2.63 -16.65
N SER A 177 -4.70 3.09 -17.31
CA SER A 177 -5.83 3.75 -16.65
C SER A 177 -6.51 2.84 -15.63
N PHE A 178 -6.70 1.56 -15.98
CA PHE A 178 -7.28 0.58 -15.06
C PHE A 178 -6.35 0.26 -13.88
N PHE A 179 -5.12 -0.16 -14.17
CA PHE A 179 -4.20 -0.63 -13.14
C PHE A 179 -3.67 0.48 -12.24
N THR A 180 -3.61 1.73 -12.72
CA THR A 180 -3.21 2.88 -11.91
C THR A 180 -4.05 3.01 -10.64
N GLU A 181 -5.35 2.82 -10.74
CA GLU A 181 -6.25 3.02 -9.59
C GLU A 181 -6.36 1.78 -8.68
N VAL A 182 -6.11 0.58 -9.19
CA VAL A 182 -6.29 -0.66 -8.42
C VAL A 182 -5.00 -1.25 -7.87
N ASN A 183 -3.85 -0.83 -8.38
CA ASN A 183 -2.56 -1.40 -8.00
C ASN A 183 -1.80 -0.46 -7.04
N PRO A 184 -1.13 -0.97 -5.98
CA PRO A 184 -0.33 -0.15 -5.07
C PRO A 184 0.85 0.54 -5.76
N ILE A 185 1.38 0.01 -6.86
CA ILE A 185 2.40 0.67 -7.68
C ILE A 185 1.81 1.59 -8.76
N GLY A 186 0.54 1.94 -8.63
CA GLY A 186 -0.18 2.81 -9.56
C GLY A 186 0.40 4.21 -9.71
N VAL A 187 1.29 4.64 -8.80
CA VAL A 187 2.05 5.89 -8.94
C VAL A 187 2.86 5.91 -10.25
N ILE A 188 3.41 4.76 -10.68
CA ILE A 188 4.11 4.63 -11.96
C ILE A 188 3.14 4.81 -13.13
N GLY A 189 1.99 4.10 -13.08
CA GLY A 189 0.93 4.24 -14.08
C GLY A 189 0.41 5.67 -14.17
N SER A 190 0.18 6.33 -13.04
CA SER A 190 -0.24 7.73 -12.98
C SER A 190 0.79 8.67 -13.61
N TYR A 191 2.09 8.44 -13.39
CA TYR A 191 3.15 9.21 -14.03
C TYR A 191 3.18 8.98 -15.56
N LEU A 192 2.97 7.75 -16.01
CA LEU A 192 2.92 7.43 -17.45
C LEU A 192 1.68 8.03 -18.11
N LEU A 193 0.52 8.01 -17.44
CA LEU A 193 -0.72 8.62 -17.94
C LEU A 193 -0.60 10.13 -18.13
N ASP A 194 0.21 10.82 -17.32
CA ASP A 194 0.46 12.27 -17.49
C ASP A 194 1.15 12.63 -18.82
N LYS A 195 1.69 11.66 -19.54
CA LYS A 195 2.32 11.88 -20.85
C LYS A 195 1.33 11.86 -22.01
N PHE A 196 0.08 11.47 -21.75
CA PHE A 196 -0.98 11.52 -22.75
C PHE A 196 -1.68 12.87 -22.73
N ASP A 197 -1.94 13.44 -23.91
CA ASP A 197 -2.59 14.73 -24.06
C ASP A 197 -4.09 14.70 -23.75
N ASN A 198 -4.70 13.53 -23.70
CA ASN A 198 -6.14 13.33 -23.49
C ASN A 198 -6.38 12.55 -22.20
N GLU A 199 -7.14 13.13 -21.28
CA GLU A 199 -7.49 12.53 -19.98
C GLU A 199 -8.74 11.61 -20.05
N GLU A 200 -9.17 11.17 -21.22
CA GLU A 200 -10.31 10.25 -21.32
C GLU A 200 -9.97 8.91 -20.65
N ASN A 201 -10.56 8.68 -19.48
CA ASN A 201 -10.47 7.42 -18.77
C ASN A 201 -11.83 6.68 -18.86
N PRO A 202 -11.90 5.52 -19.54
CA PRO A 202 -13.13 4.75 -19.65
C PRO A 202 -13.56 4.09 -18.33
N PHE A 203 -12.66 4.05 -17.31
CA PHE A 203 -12.93 3.41 -16.05
C PHE A 203 -13.26 4.42 -14.96
N ARG A 204 -14.29 4.09 -14.15
CA ARG A 204 -14.65 4.82 -12.95
C ARG A 204 -14.74 3.85 -11.77
N PHE A 205 -13.95 4.09 -10.75
CA PHE A 205 -13.91 3.25 -9.56
C PHE A 205 -14.87 3.79 -8.50
N LYS A 206 -15.71 2.92 -7.94
CA LYS A 206 -16.71 3.30 -6.93
C LYS A 206 -16.10 3.52 -5.57
N HIS A 207 -15.05 2.79 -5.24
CA HIS A 207 -14.35 2.86 -3.96
C HIS A 207 -12.85 2.84 -4.18
N HIS A 208 -12.17 3.91 -3.78
CA HIS A 208 -10.73 4.03 -3.87
C HIS A 208 -10.08 3.71 -2.52
N TYR A 209 -9.13 2.78 -2.54
CA TYR A 209 -8.20 2.63 -1.43
C TYR A 209 -6.98 3.51 -1.70
N ILE A 210 -7.11 4.80 -1.41
CA ILE A 210 -6.10 5.82 -1.75
C ILE A 210 -4.72 5.55 -1.14
N PHE A 211 -4.66 4.76 -0.08
CA PHE A 211 -3.42 4.43 0.62
C PHE A 211 -2.43 3.62 -0.23
N ASN A 212 -2.87 3.06 -1.35
CA ASN A 212 -2.00 2.37 -2.32
C ASN A 212 -0.78 3.19 -2.72
N ALA A 213 -0.95 4.49 -2.88
CA ALA A 213 0.13 5.39 -3.24
C ALA A 213 1.26 5.38 -2.20
N LEU A 214 0.90 5.33 -0.91
CA LEU A 214 1.86 5.35 0.20
C LEU A 214 2.52 3.99 0.45
N GLU A 215 1.94 2.92 -0.08
CA GLU A 215 2.50 1.56 0.02
C GLU A 215 3.49 1.24 -1.11
N SER A 216 3.58 2.09 -2.13
CA SER A 216 4.33 1.81 -3.35
C SER A 216 5.81 1.53 -3.10
N GLU A 217 6.46 2.28 -2.22
CA GLU A 217 7.87 2.06 -1.87
C GLU A 217 8.06 0.74 -1.12
N VAL A 218 7.24 0.48 -0.10
CA VAL A 218 7.29 -0.77 0.67
C VAL A 218 7.05 -1.98 -0.22
N LEU A 219 6.09 -1.88 -1.16
CA LEU A 219 5.82 -2.95 -2.10
C LEU A 219 6.99 -3.18 -3.04
N TYR A 220 7.59 -2.11 -3.57
CA TYR A 220 8.74 -2.19 -4.45
C TYR A 220 9.91 -2.90 -3.76
N ASP A 221 10.27 -2.48 -2.54
CA ASP A 221 11.36 -3.08 -1.77
C ASP A 221 11.09 -4.57 -1.48
N LEU A 222 9.85 -4.91 -1.10
CA LEU A 222 9.46 -6.31 -0.89
C LEU A 222 9.59 -7.14 -2.16
N LEU A 223 9.14 -6.63 -3.30
CA LEU A 223 9.24 -7.34 -4.59
C LEU A 223 10.71 -7.53 -5.01
N ASP A 224 11.55 -6.52 -4.84
CA ASP A 224 12.98 -6.62 -5.14
C ASP A 224 13.66 -7.69 -4.26
N ILE A 225 13.38 -7.68 -2.95
CA ILE A 225 13.88 -8.68 -2.01
C ILE A 225 13.39 -10.09 -2.37
N MET A 226 12.11 -10.22 -2.72
CA MET A 226 11.53 -11.51 -3.12
C MET A 226 12.14 -12.04 -4.42
N ASN A 227 12.38 -11.17 -5.41
CA ASN A 227 13.05 -11.53 -6.66
C ASN A 227 14.50 -11.92 -6.44
N GLY A 228 15.19 -11.27 -5.53
CA GLY A 228 16.57 -11.58 -5.13
C GLY A 228 16.71 -12.80 -4.22
N ASN A 229 15.61 -13.50 -3.89
CA ASN A 229 15.58 -14.64 -2.94
C ASN A 229 16.24 -14.31 -1.59
N CYS A 230 16.01 -13.11 -1.06
CA CYS A 230 16.62 -12.65 0.17
C CYS A 230 15.64 -12.64 1.34
N ASN A 231 16.19 -12.66 2.53
CA ASN A 231 15.50 -12.34 3.76
C ASN A 231 15.32 -10.83 3.88
N ALA A 232 14.41 -10.41 4.73
CA ALA A 232 14.14 -9.01 5.03
C ALA A 232 14.14 -8.73 6.53
N GLU A 233 14.47 -7.51 6.89
CA GLU A 233 14.10 -6.91 8.17
C GLU A 233 12.98 -5.91 7.93
N ILE A 234 11.81 -6.14 8.54
CA ILE A 234 10.67 -5.23 8.44
C ILE A 234 10.47 -4.49 9.76
N LYS A 235 10.33 -3.17 9.69
CA LYS A 235 9.98 -2.32 10.83
C LYS A 235 8.49 -2.05 10.80
N LEU A 236 7.77 -2.53 11.81
CA LEU A 236 6.33 -2.46 11.92
C LEU A 236 5.91 -1.59 13.10
N PHE A 237 4.97 -0.68 12.89
CA PHE A 237 4.38 0.08 13.97
C PHE A 237 3.31 -0.73 14.69
N SER A 238 3.50 -0.95 15.99
CA SER A 238 2.54 -1.65 16.86
C SER A 238 1.66 -0.65 17.59
N ASN A 239 0.36 -0.63 17.27
CA ASN A 239 -0.61 0.25 17.94
C ASN A 239 -0.73 -0.04 19.44
N ASN A 240 -0.72 -1.32 19.82
CA ASN A 240 -0.91 -1.72 21.23
C ASN A 240 0.24 -1.26 22.12
N MET A 241 1.43 -1.10 21.57
CA MET A 241 2.63 -0.73 22.33
C MET A 241 3.14 0.66 21.99
N GLN A 242 2.53 1.35 21.01
CA GLN A 242 3.00 2.65 20.49
C GLN A 242 4.50 2.65 20.14
N LYS A 243 5.04 1.50 19.69
CA LYS A 243 6.46 1.30 19.41
C LYS A 243 6.67 0.62 18.07
N ILE A 244 7.80 0.93 17.44
CA ILE A 244 8.26 0.22 16.25
C ILE A 244 8.92 -1.08 16.71
N LYS A 245 8.52 -2.19 16.08
CA LYS A 245 9.14 -3.51 16.25
C LYS A 245 9.81 -3.92 14.95
N THR A 246 10.98 -4.49 15.06
CA THR A 246 11.71 -5.08 13.94
C THR A 246 11.52 -6.59 13.91
N TYR A 247 11.20 -7.13 12.75
CA TYR A 247 11.04 -8.55 12.53
C TYR A 247 11.98 -9.01 11.41
N LYS A 248 12.68 -10.12 11.65
CA LYS A 248 13.45 -10.84 10.63
C LYS A 248 12.52 -11.84 9.96
N VAL A 249 12.32 -11.68 8.66
CA VAL A 249 11.33 -12.47 7.91
C VAL A 249 11.87 -12.91 6.56
N LEU A 250 11.31 -13.98 6.02
CA LEU A 250 11.42 -14.35 4.62
C LEU A 250 10.10 -13.97 3.93
N PRO A 251 10.05 -12.92 3.13
CA PRO A 251 8.84 -12.55 2.40
C PRO A 251 8.58 -13.57 1.28
N LEU A 252 7.35 -14.09 1.21
CA LEU A 252 6.99 -15.18 0.30
C LEU A 252 6.01 -14.76 -0.78
N LYS A 253 4.93 -14.08 -0.41
CA LYS A 253 3.84 -13.73 -1.33
C LYS A 253 3.10 -12.47 -0.89
N ILE A 254 2.63 -11.68 -1.84
CA ILE A 254 1.76 -10.54 -1.58
C ILE A 254 0.30 -10.97 -1.76
N TYR A 255 -0.52 -10.73 -0.75
CA TYR A 255 -1.95 -10.98 -0.76
C TYR A 255 -2.72 -9.67 -0.83
N VAL A 256 -3.73 -9.63 -1.68
CA VAL A 256 -4.64 -8.49 -1.83
C VAL A 256 -6.02 -8.90 -1.33
N SER A 257 -6.49 -8.24 -0.28
CA SER A 257 -7.85 -8.42 0.19
C SER A 257 -8.81 -7.62 -0.68
N THR A 258 -9.61 -8.30 -1.48
CA THR A 258 -10.64 -7.66 -2.30
C THR A 258 -11.78 -7.07 -1.48
N TYR A 259 -11.96 -7.53 -0.24
CA TYR A 259 -12.99 -7.04 0.68
C TYR A 259 -12.61 -5.71 1.33
N TYR A 260 -11.36 -5.60 1.82
CA TYR A 260 -10.86 -4.41 2.52
C TYR A 260 -9.99 -3.50 1.64
N GLY A 261 -9.66 -3.91 0.42
CA GLY A 261 -8.70 -3.23 -0.45
C GLY A 261 -7.26 -3.23 0.07
N ARG A 262 -6.99 -3.89 1.19
CA ARG A 262 -5.70 -3.90 1.87
C ARG A 262 -4.78 -4.98 1.33
N ARG A 263 -3.48 -4.72 1.47
CA ARG A 263 -2.43 -5.64 1.05
C ARG A 263 -1.62 -6.13 2.22
N TYR A 264 -1.18 -7.37 2.08
CA TYR A 264 -0.47 -8.09 3.12
C TYR A 264 0.70 -8.83 2.48
N VAL A 265 1.85 -8.85 3.14
CA VAL A 265 2.91 -9.79 2.81
C VAL A 265 2.81 -11.02 3.72
N LEU A 266 2.69 -12.19 3.10
CA LEU A 266 2.89 -13.47 3.77
C LEU A 266 4.38 -13.70 3.91
N ALA A 267 4.85 -13.91 5.13
CA ALA A 267 6.25 -14.15 5.41
C ALA A 267 6.46 -15.19 6.50
N TRP A 268 7.59 -15.88 6.42
CA TRP A 268 8.07 -16.71 7.54
C TRP A 268 8.80 -15.82 8.54
N ASN A 269 8.36 -15.84 9.79
CA ASN A 269 9.01 -15.12 10.88
C ASN A 269 10.03 -16.02 11.58
N TYR A 270 11.30 -15.62 11.54
CA TYR A 270 12.37 -16.43 12.12
C TYR A 270 12.39 -16.40 13.64
N ILE A 271 11.89 -15.34 14.27
CA ILE A 271 11.85 -15.20 15.73
C ILE A 271 10.77 -16.11 16.33
N PHE A 272 9.55 -16.04 15.75
CA PHE A 272 8.41 -16.83 16.24
C PHE A 272 8.28 -18.20 15.55
N LYS A 273 9.13 -18.49 14.56
CA LYS A 273 9.14 -19.73 13.78
C LYS A 273 7.75 -20.11 13.22
N CYS A 274 7.04 -19.11 12.69
CA CYS A 274 5.69 -19.26 12.14
C CYS A 274 5.49 -18.40 10.89
N PHE A 275 4.47 -18.78 10.10
CA PHE A 275 3.96 -17.91 9.04
C PHE A 275 3.13 -16.78 9.65
N ALA A 276 3.28 -15.59 9.10
CA ALA A 276 2.50 -14.43 9.52
C ALA A 276 2.20 -13.51 8.34
N PHE A 277 1.08 -12.82 8.42
CA PHE A 277 0.72 -11.74 7.51
C PHE A 277 1.07 -10.38 8.13
N TYR A 278 1.75 -9.56 7.35
CA TYR A 278 2.06 -8.19 7.74
C TYR A 278 1.37 -7.24 6.77
N ARG A 279 0.58 -6.31 7.29
CA ARG A 279 -0.10 -5.29 6.50
C ARG A 279 0.93 -4.31 5.95
N LEU A 280 0.92 -4.07 4.63
CA LEU A 280 1.87 -3.17 3.98
C LEU A 280 1.73 -1.73 4.52
N ASP A 281 0.50 -1.29 4.78
CA ASP A 281 0.21 0.05 5.31
C ASP A 281 0.76 0.31 6.73
N ARG A 282 1.16 -0.73 7.45
CA ARG A 282 1.80 -0.63 8.78
C ARG A 282 3.32 -0.78 8.73
N ILE A 283 3.87 -1.23 7.62
CA ILE A 283 5.31 -1.34 7.45
C ILE A 283 5.89 0.04 7.22
N LYS A 284 6.88 0.41 8.00
CA LYS A 284 7.55 1.70 7.94
C LYS A 284 8.79 1.66 7.07
N GLU A 285 9.49 0.55 7.12
CA GLU A 285 10.76 0.36 6.43
C GLU A 285 10.96 -1.12 6.16
N VAL A 286 11.54 -1.42 5.03
CA VAL A 286 11.97 -2.77 4.63
C VAL A 286 13.45 -2.71 4.27
N CYS A 287 14.26 -3.54 4.92
CA CYS A 287 15.68 -3.65 4.61
C CYS A 287 16.01 -5.06 4.11
N LYS A 288 16.74 -5.14 3.01
CA LYS A 288 17.27 -6.40 2.50
C LYS A 288 18.27 -6.98 3.49
N SER A 289 18.19 -8.28 3.72
CA SER A 289 19.12 -9.04 4.56
C SER A 289 19.77 -10.15 3.74
N ASN A 290 20.29 -11.17 4.39
CA ASN A 290 21.05 -12.25 3.78
C ASN A 290 20.21 -13.05 2.77
N GLU A 291 20.87 -13.69 1.82
CA GLU A 291 20.23 -14.62 0.90
C GLU A 291 19.59 -15.81 1.62
N CYS A 292 18.50 -16.29 1.09
CA CYS A 292 17.76 -17.44 1.59
C CYS A 292 17.94 -18.64 0.66
N THR A 293 18.45 -19.75 1.18
CA THR A 293 18.70 -20.97 0.40
C THR A 293 17.48 -21.90 0.34
N ASN A 294 16.53 -21.78 1.25
CA ASN A 294 15.40 -22.71 1.40
C ASN A 294 14.03 -22.09 1.03
N LYS A 295 14.02 -21.02 0.23
CA LYS A 295 12.78 -20.31 -0.13
C LYS A 295 11.71 -21.21 -0.74
N ASN A 296 12.09 -22.12 -1.64
CA ASN A 296 11.14 -23.04 -2.30
C ASN A 296 10.46 -23.99 -1.30
N GLU A 297 11.22 -24.54 -0.36
CA GLU A 297 10.67 -25.36 0.71
C GLU A 297 9.68 -24.57 1.57
N MET A 298 10.07 -23.36 1.96
CA MET A 298 9.20 -22.49 2.76
C MET A 298 7.94 -22.06 2.00
N MET A 299 8.02 -21.89 0.68
CA MET A 299 6.86 -21.61 -0.16
C MET A 299 5.89 -22.80 -0.19
N MET A 300 6.35 -24.04 -0.37
CA MET A 300 5.51 -25.23 -0.35
C MET A 300 4.82 -25.41 1.03
N ARG A 301 5.54 -25.16 2.11
CA ARG A 301 4.97 -25.18 3.47
C ARG A 301 3.90 -24.10 3.66
N ALA A 302 4.15 -22.90 3.12
CA ALA A 302 3.19 -21.80 3.16
C ALA A 302 1.94 -22.13 2.35
N ASP A 303 2.07 -22.69 1.14
CA ASP A 303 0.95 -23.08 0.28
C ASP A 303 0.05 -24.14 0.96
N THR A 304 0.64 -25.03 1.76
CA THR A 304 -0.12 -25.98 2.59
C THR A 304 -0.83 -25.27 3.75
N ALA A 305 -0.13 -24.39 4.44
CA ALA A 305 -0.70 -23.66 5.58
C ALA A 305 -1.87 -22.73 5.18
N VAL A 306 -1.75 -22.04 4.05
CA VAL A 306 -2.80 -21.09 3.60
C VAL A 306 -4.13 -21.77 3.24
N GLN A 307 -4.14 -23.08 3.00
CA GLN A 307 -5.39 -23.81 2.70
C GLN A 307 -6.39 -23.77 3.84
N LYS A 308 -5.94 -23.63 5.09
CA LYS A 308 -6.79 -23.53 6.28
C LYS A 308 -7.07 -22.06 6.70
N LEU A 309 -6.72 -21.10 5.88
CA LEU A 309 -7.05 -19.69 6.14
C LEU A 309 -8.46 -19.37 5.67
N TRP A 310 -9.20 -18.63 6.49
CA TRP A 310 -10.41 -17.96 6.02
C TRP A 310 -10.09 -16.61 5.38
N GLY A 311 -9.26 -15.82 6.00
CA GLY A 311 -8.78 -14.51 5.53
C GLY A 311 -7.25 -14.44 5.48
N VAL A 312 -6.68 -13.59 6.31
CA VAL A 312 -5.24 -13.29 6.39
C VAL A 312 -4.68 -13.41 7.81
N SER A 313 -5.29 -14.24 8.65
CA SER A 313 -4.87 -14.49 10.03
C SER A 313 -4.58 -15.96 10.29
N PHE A 314 -3.41 -16.25 10.88
CA PHE A 314 -3.06 -17.56 11.41
C PHE A 314 -3.49 -17.76 12.87
N GLY A 315 -4.32 -16.85 13.42
CA GLY A 315 -4.67 -16.89 14.82
C GLY A 315 -3.48 -16.56 15.75
N LYS A 316 -3.67 -16.80 17.04
CA LYS A 316 -2.64 -16.47 18.04
C LYS A 316 -1.58 -17.56 18.21
N GLU A 317 -1.94 -18.79 18.01
CA GLU A 317 -1.12 -19.95 18.38
C GLU A 317 -0.86 -20.91 17.21
N ASN A 318 -1.23 -20.53 15.98
CA ASN A 318 -1.17 -21.39 14.79
C ASN A 318 -1.94 -22.73 14.91
N TYR A 319 -2.89 -22.83 15.85
CA TYR A 319 -3.82 -23.93 15.93
C TYR A 319 -5.07 -23.63 15.12
N THR A 320 -5.68 -24.70 14.60
CA THR A 320 -6.93 -24.57 13.86
C THR A 320 -8.12 -24.61 14.80
N GLU A 321 -9.10 -23.77 14.50
CA GLU A 321 -10.38 -23.67 15.19
C GLU A 321 -11.46 -24.36 14.35
N LYS A 322 -12.32 -25.14 14.99
CA LYS A 322 -13.46 -25.80 14.35
C LYS A 322 -14.70 -24.95 14.51
N LEU A 323 -15.42 -24.71 13.41
CA LEU A 323 -16.67 -24.00 13.40
C LEU A 323 -17.75 -24.83 12.72
N GLU A 324 -18.90 -24.94 13.38
CA GLU A 324 -20.11 -25.57 12.89
C GLU A 324 -21.26 -24.56 12.95
N MET A 325 -21.99 -24.44 11.85
CA MET A 325 -23.15 -23.57 11.73
C MET A 325 -24.31 -24.32 11.10
N THR A 326 -25.45 -24.40 11.77
CA THR A 326 -26.68 -24.97 11.22
C THR A 326 -27.56 -23.85 10.70
N VAL A 327 -27.94 -23.94 9.42
CA VAL A 327 -28.73 -22.94 8.72
C VAL A 327 -30.06 -23.55 8.26
N ARG A 328 -31.18 -22.89 8.58
CA ARG A 328 -32.49 -23.22 8.07
C ARG A 328 -32.73 -22.45 6.76
N ILE A 329 -33.08 -23.17 5.70
CA ILE A 329 -33.32 -22.63 4.37
C ILE A 329 -34.71 -23.11 3.92
N ALA A 330 -35.60 -22.17 3.63
CA ALA A 330 -36.93 -22.46 3.14
C ALA A 330 -36.89 -23.01 1.70
N LYS A 331 -37.98 -23.64 1.23
CA LYS A 331 -38.03 -24.27 -0.11
C LYS A 331 -37.88 -23.27 -1.25
N ASP A 332 -38.28 -22.04 -1.06
CA ASP A 332 -38.17 -20.91 -2.00
C ASP A 332 -36.83 -20.15 -1.91
N GLU A 333 -35.96 -20.52 -0.95
CA GLU A 333 -34.68 -19.87 -0.69
C GLU A 333 -33.46 -20.69 -1.18
N GLU A 334 -33.61 -21.54 -2.18
CA GLU A 334 -32.53 -22.37 -2.72
C GLU A 334 -31.28 -21.57 -3.12
N TYR A 335 -31.46 -20.30 -3.47
CA TYR A 335 -30.35 -19.39 -3.77
C TYR A 335 -29.38 -19.20 -2.58
N ILE A 336 -29.86 -19.34 -1.34
CA ILE A 336 -29.02 -19.25 -0.12
C ILE A 336 -28.15 -20.51 -0.02
N LEU A 337 -28.69 -21.69 -0.32
CA LEU A 337 -27.91 -22.91 -0.38
C LEU A 337 -26.81 -22.81 -1.44
N LYS A 338 -27.17 -22.36 -2.63
CA LYS A 338 -26.21 -22.14 -3.72
C LYS A 338 -25.12 -21.12 -3.34
N ARG A 339 -25.49 -20.08 -2.59
CA ARG A 339 -24.55 -19.12 -2.05
C ARG A 339 -23.62 -19.78 -1.03
N LEU A 340 -24.17 -20.54 -0.06
CA LEU A 340 -23.40 -21.24 0.95
C LEU A 340 -22.40 -22.21 0.32
N GLU A 341 -22.84 -22.99 -0.69
CA GLU A 341 -21.98 -23.89 -1.47
C GLU A 341 -20.85 -23.18 -2.18
N ARG A 342 -21.11 -22.02 -2.78
CA ARG A 342 -20.12 -21.23 -3.49
C ARG A 342 -19.10 -20.59 -2.54
N GLU A 343 -19.53 -20.18 -1.34
CA GLU A 343 -18.73 -19.41 -0.40
C GLU A 343 -18.07 -20.26 0.71
N LYS A 344 -18.39 -21.55 0.81
CA LYS A 344 -17.92 -22.45 1.86
C LYS A 344 -16.41 -22.67 1.93
N ARG A 345 -15.66 -22.27 0.86
CA ARG A 345 -14.22 -22.52 0.75
C ARG A 345 -13.88 -23.98 1.04
N ASN A 346 -13.07 -24.25 2.11
CA ASN A 346 -12.66 -25.59 2.54
C ASN A 346 -13.72 -26.29 3.42
N GLY A 347 -14.84 -25.62 3.72
CA GLY A 347 -15.90 -26.18 4.53
C GLY A 347 -16.70 -27.25 3.79
N THR A 348 -17.42 -28.07 4.57
CA THR A 348 -18.36 -29.06 4.08
C THR A 348 -19.77 -28.70 4.48
N ILE A 349 -20.74 -29.07 3.66
CA ILE A 349 -22.16 -28.84 3.93
C ILE A 349 -22.86 -30.19 3.92
N GLN A 350 -23.65 -30.46 4.97
CA GLN A 350 -24.42 -31.67 5.13
C GLN A 350 -25.90 -31.31 5.35
N LYS A 351 -26.80 -31.94 4.62
CA LYS A 351 -28.22 -31.85 4.87
C LYS A 351 -28.61 -32.74 6.04
N LEU A 352 -29.30 -32.18 7.03
CA LEU A 352 -29.76 -32.88 8.20
C LEU A 352 -31.12 -33.54 7.97
N ALA A 353 -31.49 -34.49 8.82
CA ALA A 353 -32.77 -35.22 8.73
C ALA A 353 -34.00 -34.30 8.86
N ASN A 354 -33.87 -33.21 9.60
CA ASN A 354 -34.93 -32.20 9.79
C ASN A 354 -35.05 -31.20 8.61
N GLY A 355 -34.20 -31.34 7.57
CA GLY A 355 -34.18 -30.48 6.39
C GLY A 355 -33.25 -29.28 6.49
N ASP A 356 -32.68 -28.96 7.66
CA ASP A 356 -31.69 -27.89 7.84
C ASP A 356 -30.33 -28.30 7.21
N TYR A 357 -29.43 -27.36 7.03
CA TYR A 357 -28.10 -27.58 6.46
C TYR A 357 -27.03 -27.25 7.49
N LYS A 358 -26.12 -28.18 7.73
CA LYS A 358 -24.98 -28.03 8.63
C LYS A 358 -23.72 -27.72 7.81
N PHE A 359 -23.15 -26.56 8.02
CA PHE A 359 -21.83 -26.15 7.52
C PHE A 359 -20.78 -26.44 8.58
N MET A 360 -19.68 -27.05 8.20
CA MET A 360 -18.55 -27.38 9.06
C MET A 360 -17.25 -26.98 8.39
N THR A 361 -16.35 -26.35 9.14
CA THR A 361 -15.03 -25.96 8.65
C THR A 361 -13.99 -25.98 9.77
N GLU A 362 -12.72 -26.04 9.37
CA GLU A 362 -11.57 -25.93 10.25
C GLU A 362 -10.62 -24.85 9.70
N VAL A 363 -10.43 -23.77 10.45
CA VAL A 363 -9.67 -22.59 10.04
C VAL A 363 -8.74 -22.12 11.16
N TYR A 364 -7.69 -21.37 10.83
CA TYR A 364 -6.78 -20.83 11.85
C TYR A 364 -7.40 -19.74 12.73
N ASP A 365 -8.31 -18.96 12.18
CA ASP A 365 -8.94 -17.84 12.90
C ASP A 365 -10.41 -17.73 12.52
N ALA A 366 -11.29 -18.29 13.34
CA ALA A 366 -12.73 -18.25 13.13
C ALA A 366 -13.31 -16.85 13.31
N SER A 367 -12.59 -15.93 13.96
CA SER A 367 -13.05 -14.54 14.11
C SER A 367 -13.17 -13.82 12.77
N GLU A 368 -12.36 -14.19 11.77
CA GLU A 368 -12.46 -13.65 10.42
C GLU A 368 -13.76 -14.07 9.69
N MET A 369 -14.41 -15.11 10.17
CA MET A 369 -15.67 -15.59 9.60
C MET A 369 -16.90 -14.83 10.13
N VAL A 370 -16.79 -14.15 11.26
CA VAL A 370 -17.93 -13.48 11.91
C VAL A 370 -18.72 -12.54 10.97
N PRO A 371 -18.10 -11.69 10.15
CA PRO A 371 -18.84 -10.86 9.20
C PRO A 371 -19.63 -11.68 8.17
N TRP A 372 -19.05 -12.77 7.67
CA TRP A 372 -19.69 -13.66 6.73
C TRP A 372 -20.86 -14.44 7.37
N ILE A 373 -20.66 -14.98 8.58
CA ILE A 373 -21.70 -15.65 9.35
C ILE A 373 -22.90 -14.75 9.58
N LYS A 374 -22.67 -13.50 9.96
CA LYS A 374 -23.74 -12.51 10.19
C LYS A 374 -24.59 -12.23 8.94
N THR A 375 -24.10 -12.52 7.74
CA THR A 375 -24.92 -12.38 6.52
C THR A 375 -26.02 -13.42 6.40
N PHE A 376 -26.02 -14.48 7.23
CA PHE A 376 -27.08 -15.49 7.34
C PHE A 376 -28.02 -15.23 8.52
N THR A 377 -28.02 -14.04 9.09
CA THR A 377 -28.91 -13.62 10.18
C THR A 377 -30.37 -13.97 9.87
N GLY A 378 -31.08 -14.46 10.89
CA GLY A 378 -32.47 -14.93 10.77
C GLY A 378 -32.63 -16.36 10.25
N ARG A 379 -31.52 -17.01 9.83
CA ARG A 379 -31.50 -18.38 9.33
C ARG A 379 -30.60 -19.31 10.15
N ILE A 380 -29.73 -18.74 10.99
CA ILE A 380 -28.83 -19.53 11.85
C ILE A 380 -29.64 -20.12 13.01
N VAL A 381 -29.69 -21.45 13.06
CA VAL A 381 -30.39 -22.20 14.12
C VAL A 381 -29.45 -22.52 15.27
N GLU A 382 -28.22 -22.89 14.94
CA GLU A 382 -27.20 -23.23 15.91
C GLU A 382 -25.82 -22.85 15.40
N ILE A 383 -24.95 -22.39 16.30
CA ILE A 383 -23.54 -22.17 16.01
C ILE A 383 -22.69 -22.70 17.16
N LYS A 384 -21.63 -23.43 16.79
CA LYS A 384 -20.61 -23.94 17.70
C LYS A 384 -19.23 -23.59 17.18
N CYS A 385 -18.35 -23.16 18.05
CA CYS A 385 -16.97 -22.89 17.71
C CYS A 385 -16.05 -23.37 18.84
N SER A 386 -14.93 -24.03 18.48
CA SER A 386 -13.90 -24.38 19.46
C SER A 386 -13.27 -23.16 20.13
N ASN A 387 -13.33 -21.99 19.49
CA ASN A 387 -13.00 -20.71 20.09
C ASN A 387 -14.24 -20.14 20.80
N GLU A 388 -14.34 -20.35 22.10
CA GLU A 388 -15.47 -19.91 22.92
C GLU A 388 -15.73 -18.39 22.82
N ARG A 389 -14.69 -17.58 22.60
CA ARG A 389 -14.87 -16.11 22.46
C ARG A 389 -15.65 -15.77 21.20
N VAL A 390 -15.35 -16.43 20.08
CA VAL A 390 -16.04 -16.22 18.81
C VAL A 390 -17.49 -16.67 18.91
N GLU A 391 -17.72 -17.87 19.48
CA GLU A 391 -19.06 -18.39 19.70
C GLU A 391 -19.89 -17.45 20.59
N LYS A 392 -19.34 -17.02 21.72
CA LYS A 392 -19.97 -16.10 22.65
C LYS A 392 -20.31 -14.76 22.00
N GLN A 393 -19.33 -14.17 21.27
CA GLN A 393 -19.54 -12.91 20.56
C GLN A 393 -20.70 -12.99 19.58
N ILE A 394 -20.78 -14.05 18.78
CA ILE A 394 -21.86 -14.21 17.80
C ILE A 394 -23.22 -14.33 18.51
N LYS A 395 -23.31 -15.11 19.59
CA LYS A 395 -24.53 -15.26 20.36
C LYS A 395 -24.96 -13.96 21.01
N GLU A 396 -24.04 -13.23 21.64
CA GLU A 396 -24.30 -11.93 22.26
C GLU A 396 -24.77 -10.89 21.24
N ASP A 397 -24.17 -10.85 20.05
CA ASP A 397 -24.58 -9.95 18.97
C ASP A 397 -26.02 -10.23 18.51
N PHE A 398 -26.41 -11.50 18.42
CA PHE A 398 -27.79 -11.88 18.05
C PHE A 398 -28.79 -11.57 19.18
N GLU A 399 -28.44 -11.82 20.42
CA GLU A 399 -29.27 -11.47 21.56
C GLU A 399 -29.44 -9.93 21.68
N MET A 400 -28.39 -9.16 21.46
CA MET A 400 -28.48 -7.70 21.44
C MET A 400 -29.40 -7.22 20.30
N MET A 401 -29.27 -7.79 19.11
CA MET A 401 -30.15 -7.48 18.00
C MET A 401 -31.60 -7.81 18.32
N LYS A 402 -31.89 -8.98 18.92
CA LYS A 402 -33.20 -9.36 19.36
C LYS A 402 -33.78 -8.33 20.33
N ARG A 403 -33.04 -7.93 21.35
CA ARG A 403 -33.50 -6.91 22.35
C ARG A 403 -33.81 -5.57 21.69
N ILE A 404 -33.02 -5.14 20.68
CA ILE A 404 -33.25 -3.86 20.00
C ILE A 404 -34.58 -3.90 19.21
N TYR A 405 -34.94 -5.04 18.60
CA TYR A 405 -36.12 -5.15 17.77
C TYR A 405 -37.37 -5.69 18.47
N GLU A 406 -37.24 -6.35 19.64
CA GLU A 406 -38.37 -6.83 20.41
C GLU A 406 -38.95 -5.79 21.38
N VAL A 407 -38.27 -4.66 21.60
CA VAL A 407 -38.74 -3.60 22.48
C VAL A 407 -39.66 -2.65 21.71
N ARG A 408 -40.87 -3.14 21.38
CA ARG A 408 -42.06 -2.31 21.15
C ARG A 408 -43.31 -3.08 21.48
#